data_de702f4a54823b6524bf868d72ecda1b
#
_entry.id   de702f4a54823b6524bf868d72ecda1b
#
_cell.length_a   1.000
_cell.length_b   1.000
_cell.length_c   1.000
_cell.angle_alpha   90.00
_cell.angle_beta   90.00
_cell.angle_gamma   90.00
#
_symmetry.space_group_name_H-M   'P 1'
#
loop_
_entity.id
_entity.type
_entity.pdbx_description
1 polymer ?
#
loop_
_entity_poly.entity_id
_entity_poly.type
_entity_poly.pdbx_seq_one_letter_code
_entity_poly.pdbx_strand_id
1 'polypeptide(L)'
;VHFGPASLQSRALGWATAIFMRPLLGLLTLIGLGINRVAPALLQRARLDIIDRPLRVIKPLPGTEVTPVALPHCPAEWVIAPEARDSDLVIVYLHGSALVTLGLNSHRRFVSKLSASTGARVLNVGYRLAPQADIEDAVADGLDGYRLALSLGFSPNRIVLAGDSAGGLFAADTALAARDAGLPVPAGQVLLSPLTSSDMDLKYRALQEHRDVMFPFMTVKFIYDVFATVNGTRPTPVMPPEADLHGLGPFLLQVGTHEMLLNDAFALADKLQAAGVPAWVQVWDRAMHMFQLSFDINPDARRAVEEITAFIAHATAEVEDEATA
;
A
#
# COMPACT_ATOMS: atom_id res chain seq x y z
N VAL A 1 2.97 10.87 -15.39
CA VAL A 1 1.96 10.73 -16.47
C VAL A 1 0.59 11.00 -15.88
N HIS A 2 -0.27 11.78 -16.59
CA HIS A 2 -1.63 12.06 -16.19
C HIS A 2 -2.62 11.21 -17.02
N PHE A 3 -3.54 10.55 -16.31
CA PHE A 3 -4.61 9.75 -16.89
C PHE A 3 -5.96 10.46 -16.71
N GLY A 4 -6.66 10.74 -17.77
CA GLY A 4 -7.97 11.37 -17.74
C GLY A 4 -8.58 11.54 -19.14
N PRO A 5 -9.84 11.97 -19.23
CA PRO A 5 -10.75 12.29 -18.13
C PRO A 5 -11.29 11.05 -17.40
N ALA A 6 -11.67 11.24 -16.13
CA ALA A 6 -12.24 10.17 -15.30
C ALA A 6 -13.51 9.57 -15.90
N SER A 7 -13.64 8.25 -15.87
CA SER A 7 -14.84 7.53 -16.26
C SER A 7 -16.08 7.91 -15.44
N LEU A 8 -17.28 7.64 -15.97
CA LEU A 8 -18.51 7.87 -15.22
C LEU A 8 -18.55 7.06 -13.92
N GLN A 9 -18.02 5.85 -13.95
CA GLN A 9 -17.94 4.96 -12.79
C GLN A 9 -17.00 5.54 -11.70
N SER A 10 -15.80 6.00 -12.07
CA SER A 10 -14.90 6.69 -11.12
C SER A 10 -15.57 7.90 -10.48
N ARG A 11 -16.24 8.71 -11.28
CA ARG A 11 -16.97 9.90 -10.78
C ARG A 11 -18.11 9.52 -9.85
N ALA A 12 -18.91 8.51 -10.21
CA ALA A 12 -20.02 8.03 -9.38
C ALA A 12 -19.52 7.45 -8.05
N LEU A 13 -18.45 6.66 -8.08
CA LEU A 13 -17.81 6.14 -6.87
C LEU A 13 -17.28 7.25 -5.98
N GLY A 14 -16.59 8.25 -6.54
CA GLY A 14 -16.14 9.42 -5.79
C GLY A 14 -17.29 10.18 -5.14
N TRP A 15 -18.43 10.36 -5.84
CA TRP A 15 -19.62 10.96 -5.26
C TRP A 15 -20.21 10.12 -4.12
N ALA A 16 -20.35 8.82 -4.31
CA ALA A 16 -20.87 7.92 -3.28
C ALA A 16 -19.96 7.94 -2.03
N THR A 17 -18.65 7.89 -2.22
CA THR A 17 -17.67 7.96 -1.13
C THR A 17 -17.77 9.29 -0.37
N ALA A 18 -17.90 10.42 -1.08
CA ALA A 18 -18.06 11.74 -0.48
C ALA A 18 -19.35 11.89 0.35
N ILE A 19 -20.44 11.24 -0.08
CA ILE A 19 -21.73 11.32 0.59
C ILE A 19 -21.83 10.37 1.78
N PHE A 20 -21.29 9.16 1.68
CA PHE A 20 -21.50 8.11 2.69
C PHE A 20 -20.25 7.85 3.55
N MET A 21 -19.11 7.60 2.93
CA MET A 21 -17.90 7.20 3.65
C MET A 21 -17.26 8.38 4.38
N ARG A 22 -17.11 9.51 3.73
CA ARG A 22 -16.43 10.67 4.30
C ARG A 22 -17.12 11.21 5.58
N PRO A 23 -18.47 11.38 5.63
CA PRO A 23 -19.15 11.75 6.88
C PRO A 23 -19.06 10.69 7.95
N LEU A 24 -19.13 9.41 7.60
CA LEU A 24 -18.96 8.30 8.55
C LEU A 24 -17.57 8.33 9.20
N LEU A 25 -16.52 8.48 8.41
CA LEU A 25 -15.14 8.61 8.94
C LEU A 25 -15.00 9.85 9.81
N GLY A 26 -15.61 10.97 9.43
CA GLY A 26 -15.65 12.18 10.25
C GLY A 26 -16.33 11.96 11.60
N LEU A 27 -17.46 11.30 11.63
CA LEU A 27 -18.18 10.94 12.86
C LEU A 27 -17.34 10.01 13.75
N LEU A 28 -16.77 8.97 13.18
CA LEU A 28 -15.89 8.05 13.93
C LEU A 28 -14.67 8.77 14.49
N THR A 29 -14.12 9.73 13.77
CA THR A 29 -13.03 10.58 14.26
C THR A 29 -13.45 11.43 15.45
N LEU A 30 -14.62 12.06 15.40
CA LEU A 30 -15.14 12.85 16.52
C LEU A 30 -15.36 12.00 17.77
N ILE A 31 -15.90 10.80 17.59
CA ILE A 31 -16.06 9.81 18.69
C ILE A 31 -14.67 9.43 19.24
N GLY A 32 -13.72 9.12 18.37
CA GLY A 32 -12.35 8.78 18.77
C GLY A 32 -11.64 9.90 19.52
N LEU A 33 -11.77 11.15 19.07
CA LEU A 33 -11.24 12.33 19.76
C LEU A 33 -11.87 12.49 21.15
N GLY A 34 -13.19 12.28 21.27
CA GLY A 34 -13.89 12.28 22.55
C GLY A 34 -13.35 11.21 23.51
N ILE A 35 -13.19 9.98 23.03
CA ILE A 35 -12.60 8.88 23.82
C ILE A 35 -11.15 9.20 24.21
N ASN A 36 -10.34 9.68 23.27
CA ASN A 36 -8.94 10.03 23.54
C ASN A 36 -8.80 11.09 24.63
N ARG A 37 -9.75 12.01 24.70
CA ARG A 37 -9.76 13.09 25.71
C ARG A 37 -10.09 12.59 27.12
N VAL A 38 -11.01 11.63 27.24
CA VAL A 38 -11.55 11.19 28.56
C VAL A 38 -11.00 9.85 29.02
N ALA A 39 -10.61 8.97 28.09
CA ALA A 39 -10.15 7.61 28.37
C ALA A 39 -9.16 7.11 27.30
N PRO A 40 -7.99 7.74 27.12
CA PRO A 40 -7.04 7.40 26.05
C PRO A 40 -6.60 5.93 26.07
N ALA A 41 -6.53 5.31 27.26
CA ALA A 41 -6.18 3.90 27.40
C ALA A 41 -7.15 2.94 26.69
N LEU A 42 -8.38 3.35 26.41
CA LEU A 42 -9.31 2.54 25.61
C LEU A 42 -8.87 2.46 24.16
N LEU A 43 -8.41 3.56 23.59
CA LEU A 43 -7.91 3.57 22.21
C LEU A 43 -6.61 2.77 22.07
N GLN A 44 -5.73 2.85 23.07
CA GLN A 44 -4.47 2.09 23.10
C GLN A 44 -4.68 0.58 23.26
N ARG A 45 -5.86 0.15 23.65
CA ARG A 45 -6.26 -1.26 23.75
C ARG A 45 -7.25 -1.69 22.67
N ALA A 46 -7.62 -0.77 21.77
CA ALA A 46 -8.60 -1.08 20.73
C ALA A 46 -8.06 -2.16 19.77
N ARG A 47 -8.92 -3.09 19.41
CA ARG A 47 -8.63 -4.17 18.45
C ARG A 47 -9.41 -3.87 17.17
N LEU A 48 -8.93 -2.90 16.40
CA LEU A 48 -9.55 -2.46 15.13
C LEU A 48 -9.26 -3.43 13.99
N ASP A 49 -8.28 -4.32 14.15
CA ASP A 49 -8.02 -5.45 13.27
C ASP A 49 -9.22 -6.39 13.09
N ILE A 50 -10.09 -6.47 14.10
CA ILE A 50 -11.29 -7.31 14.01
C ILE A 50 -12.27 -6.90 12.91
N ILE A 51 -12.18 -5.65 12.41
CA ILE A 51 -13.01 -5.13 11.32
C ILE A 51 -12.75 -5.89 10.00
N ASP A 52 -11.57 -6.46 9.83
CA ASP A 52 -11.25 -7.30 8.68
C ASP A 52 -11.99 -8.65 8.65
N ARG A 53 -12.36 -9.19 9.81
CA ARG A 53 -12.96 -10.55 9.92
C ARG A 53 -14.24 -10.75 9.14
N PRO A 54 -15.26 -9.85 9.18
CA PRO A 54 -16.47 -9.99 8.39
C PRO A 54 -16.20 -9.87 6.88
N LEU A 55 -15.11 -9.24 6.46
CA LEU A 55 -14.77 -9.05 5.06
C LEU A 55 -14.31 -10.34 4.36
N ARG A 56 -14.15 -11.44 5.10
CA ARG A 56 -13.96 -12.80 4.54
C ARG A 56 -15.07 -13.25 3.57
N VAL A 57 -16.21 -12.55 3.56
CA VAL A 57 -17.28 -12.77 2.56
C VAL A 57 -16.87 -12.33 1.17
N ILE A 58 -15.90 -11.40 1.08
CA ILE A 58 -15.32 -10.95 -0.20
C ILE A 58 -14.40 -12.06 -0.70
N LYS A 59 -14.87 -12.78 -1.73
CA LYS A 59 -14.11 -13.91 -2.28
C LYS A 59 -13.04 -13.44 -3.25
N PRO A 60 -11.91 -14.17 -3.38
CA PRO A 60 -10.95 -13.96 -4.46
C PRO A 60 -11.62 -14.21 -5.82
N LEU A 61 -10.92 -13.94 -6.90
CA LEU A 61 -11.39 -14.29 -8.25
C LEU A 61 -11.57 -15.81 -8.38
N PRO A 62 -12.51 -16.27 -9.22
CA PRO A 62 -12.74 -17.71 -9.43
C PRO A 62 -11.46 -18.45 -9.84
N GLY A 63 -11.24 -19.64 -9.31
CA GLY A 63 -10.08 -20.49 -9.59
C GLY A 63 -8.79 -20.10 -8.84
N THR A 64 -8.79 -18.99 -8.09
CA THR A 64 -7.65 -18.58 -7.27
C THR A 64 -7.49 -19.50 -6.06
N GLU A 65 -6.28 -19.99 -5.85
CA GLU A 65 -5.87 -20.75 -4.67
C GLU A 65 -5.42 -19.77 -3.55
N VAL A 66 -5.86 -20.02 -2.33
CA VAL A 66 -5.46 -19.25 -1.15
C VAL A 66 -4.92 -20.19 -0.11
N THR A 67 -3.63 -20.11 0.17
CA THR A 67 -2.94 -21.00 1.12
C THR A 67 -2.35 -20.18 2.27
N PRO A 68 -2.80 -20.39 3.52
CA PRO A 68 -2.23 -19.71 4.67
C PRO A 68 -0.75 -20.03 4.87
N VAL A 69 0.01 -19.03 5.31
CA VAL A 69 1.43 -19.12 5.67
C VAL A 69 1.64 -18.42 7.01
N ALA A 70 2.45 -18.99 7.88
CA ALA A 70 2.89 -18.33 9.10
C ALA A 70 4.26 -17.68 8.85
N LEU A 71 4.34 -16.38 9.03
CA LEU A 71 5.59 -15.65 9.17
C LEU A 71 6.01 -15.62 10.66
N PRO A 72 7.23 -15.25 11.00
CA PRO A 72 7.71 -15.25 12.39
C PRO A 72 6.81 -14.48 13.37
N HIS A 73 6.20 -13.39 12.94
CA HIS A 73 5.47 -12.48 13.82
C HIS A 73 4.03 -12.21 13.38
N CYS A 74 3.65 -12.59 12.16
CA CYS A 74 2.31 -12.32 11.61
C CYS A 74 1.84 -13.44 10.68
N PRO A 75 0.52 -13.54 10.42
CA PRO A 75 0.01 -14.43 9.37
C PRO A 75 0.27 -13.84 7.97
N ALA A 76 0.36 -14.70 6.98
CA ALA A 76 0.33 -14.34 5.57
C ALA A 76 -0.49 -15.38 4.79
N GLU A 77 -0.69 -15.14 3.51
CA GLU A 77 -1.30 -16.12 2.61
C GLU A 77 -0.72 -16.01 1.22
N TRP A 78 -0.46 -17.14 0.58
CA TRP A 78 -0.26 -17.19 -0.85
C TRP A 78 -1.61 -17.06 -1.54
N VAL A 79 -1.72 -16.14 -2.48
CA VAL A 79 -2.87 -15.93 -3.35
C VAL A 79 -2.40 -16.13 -4.78
N ILE A 80 -2.81 -17.25 -5.39
CA ILE A 80 -2.28 -17.71 -6.67
C ILE A 80 -3.45 -17.93 -7.63
N ALA A 81 -3.56 -17.06 -8.62
CA ALA A 81 -4.51 -17.22 -9.71
C ALA A 81 -4.07 -18.36 -10.67
N PRO A 82 -4.97 -18.92 -11.47
CA PRO A 82 -4.62 -19.98 -12.43
C PRO A 82 -3.43 -19.60 -13.33
N GLU A 83 -3.34 -18.34 -13.72
CA GLU A 83 -2.30 -17.80 -14.60
C GLU A 83 -0.91 -17.73 -13.93
N ALA A 84 -0.86 -17.85 -12.61
CA ALA A 84 0.37 -17.70 -11.80
C ALA A 84 0.91 -19.03 -11.23
N ARG A 85 0.29 -20.16 -11.51
CA ARG A 85 0.63 -21.44 -10.84
C ARG A 85 2.09 -21.88 -11.02
N ASP A 86 2.61 -21.71 -12.21
CA ASP A 86 3.98 -22.14 -12.56
C ASP A 86 4.94 -20.93 -12.64
N SER A 87 4.55 -19.79 -12.09
CA SER A 87 5.31 -18.55 -12.17
C SER A 87 6.48 -18.54 -11.18
N ASP A 88 7.58 -17.97 -11.61
CA ASP A 88 8.73 -17.58 -10.79
C ASP A 88 8.66 -16.14 -10.30
N LEU A 89 7.62 -15.37 -10.73
CA LEU A 89 7.38 -14.01 -10.33
C LEU A 89 6.59 -13.96 -9.03
N VAL A 90 7.05 -13.14 -8.09
CA VAL A 90 6.39 -12.94 -6.79
C VAL A 90 6.09 -11.47 -6.56
N ILE A 91 4.91 -11.19 -6.02
CA ILE A 91 4.57 -9.91 -5.41
C ILE A 91 4.41 -10.14 -3.90
N VAL A 92 5.22 -9.48 -3.08
CA VAL A 92 4.99 -9.38 -1.64
C VAL A 92 4.12 -8.15 -1.41
N TYR A 93 2.88 -8.36 -0.99
CA TYR A 93 1.87 -7.32 -0.89
C TYR A 93 1.57 -6.95 0.57
N LEU A 94 1.65 -5.65 0.87
CA LEU A 94 1.29 -5.06 2.16
C LEU A 94 0.03 -4.22 1.98
N HIS A 95 -1.04 -4.60 2.67
CA HIS A 95 -2.37 -4.01 2.48
C HIS A 95 -2.51 -2.62 3.09
N GLY A 96 -3.45 -1.81 2.57
CA GLY A 96 -3.86 -0.56 3.20
C GLY A 96 -4.58 -0.82 4.53
N SER A 97 -4.33 0.04 5.52
CA SER A 97 -4.82 -0.21 6.88
C SER A 97 -5.14 1.05 7.68
N ALA A 98 -4.82 2.22 7.18
CA ALA A 98 -4.79 3.43 8.02
C ALA A 98 -4.00 3.19 9.34
N LEU A 99 -2.98 2.34 9.33
CA LEU A 99 -2.15 1.83 10.43
C LEU A 99 -2.88 0.91 11.43
N VAL A 100 -4.21 0.89 11.48
CA VAL A 100 -4.98 0.35 12.63
C VAL A 100 -6.01 -0.71 12.26
N THR A 101 -6.37 -0.91 10.99
CA THR A 101 -7.52 -1.72 10.59
C THR A 101 -7.32 -2.40 9.24
N LEU A 102 -8.30 -3.20 8.80
CA LEU A 102 -8.25 -4.01 7.60
C LEU A 102 -7.20 -5.13 7.68
N GLY A 103 -6.99 -5.87 6.61
CA GLY A 103 -6.09 -7.03 6.61
C GLY A 103 -6.20 -7.89 5.36
N LEU A 104 -5.87 -9.17 5.53
CA LEU A 104 -5.87 -10.14 4.44
C LEU A 104 -7.22 -10.26 3.72
N ASN A 105 -8.33 -10.25 4.48
CA ASN A 105 -9.66 -10.48 3.90
C ASN A 105 -10.13 -9.32 3.04
N SER A 106 -9.88 -8.09 3.46
CA SER A 106 -10.28 -6.88 2.73
C SER A 106 -9.59 -6.74 1.38
N HIS A 107 -8.35 -7.22 1.28
CA HIS A 107 -7.52 -7.07 0.07
C HIS A 107 -7.43 -8.33 -0.79
N ARG A 108 -7.85 -9.51 -0.27
CA ARG A 108 -7.74 -10.80 -0.96
C ARG A 108 -8.28 -10.77 -2.39
N ARG A 109 -9.42 -10.10 -2.63
CA ARG A 109 -9.98 -9.97 -3.96
C ARG A 109 -9.10 -9.15 -4.90
N PHE A 110 -8.55 -8.05 -4.42
CA PHE A 110 -7.65 -7.22 -5.22
C PHE A 110 -6.31 -7.92 -5.51
N VAL A 111 -5.69 -8.54 -4.50
CA VAL A 111 -4.44 -9.27 -4.74
C VAL A 111 -4.64 -10.50 -5.64
N SER A 112 -5.83 -11.11 -5.64
CA SER A 112 -6.17 -12.15 -6.63
C SER A 112 -6.26 -11.58 -8.06
N LYS A 113 -6.72 -10.32 -8.21
CA LYS A 113 -6.71 -9.61 -9.50
C LYS A 113 -5.28 -9.29 -9.93
N LEU A 114 -4.41 -8.87 -9.01
CA LEU A 114 -2.99 -8.66 -9.31
C LEU A 114 -2.36 -9.97 -9.78
N SER A 115 -2.58 -11.06 -9.06
CA SER A 115 -2.07 -12.39 -9.44
C SER A 115 -2.51 -12.78 -10.85
N ALA A 116 -3.80 -12.68 -11.15
CA ALA A 116 -4.35 -13.02 -12.46
C ALA A 116 -3.83 -12.13 -13.59
N SER A 117 -3.62 -10.84 -13.32
CA SER A 117 -3.22 -9.87 -14.35
C SER A 117 -1.73 -9.89 -14.64
N THR A 118 -0.90 -10.12 -13.62
CA THR A 118 0.57 -10.10 -13.74
C THR A 118 1.17 -11.47 -13.96
N GLY A 119 0.41 -12.55 -13.71
CA GLY A 119 0.96 -13.90 -13.65
C GLY A 119 1.87 -14.13 -12.43
N ALA A 120 1.87 -13.24 -11.44
CA ALA A 120 2.69 -13.37 -10.24
C ALA A 120 1.97 -14.17 -9.14
N ARG A 121 2.72 -14.95 -8.39
CA ARG A 121 2.27 -15.46 -7.08
C ARG A 121 2.27 -14.31 -6.09
N VAL A 122 1.17 -14.04 -5.41
CA VAL A 122 1.11 -12.95 -4.44
C VAL A 122 1.20 -13.50 -3.02
N LEU A 123 2.21 -13.07 -2.27
CA LEU A 123 2.29 -13.25 -0.83
C LEU A 123 1.63 -12.03 -0.16
N ASN A 124 0.39 -12.20 0.29
CA ASN A 124 -0.38 -11.18 0.99
C ASN A 124 -0.02 -11.24 2.48
N VAL A 125 0.66 -10.21 3.00
CA VAL A 125 1.20 -10.16 4.36
C VAL A 125 0.20 -9.50 5.30
N GLY A 126 -0.24 -10.23 6.33
CA GLY A 126 -1.11 -9.71 7.38
C GLY A 126 -0.31 -9.09 8.52
N TYR A 127 0.46 -8.07 8.22
CA TYR A 127 1.36 -7.42 9.15
C TYR A 127 0.64 -6.88 10.41
N ARG A 128 1.38 -6.73 11.49
CA ARG A 128 0.89 -6.24 12.79
C ARG A 128 0.46 -4.77 12.69
N LEU A 129 -0.63 -4.43 13.39
CA LEU A 129 -1.26 -3.12 13.33
C LEU A 129 -1.15 -2.37 14.65
N ALA A 130 -1.12 -1.04 14.57
CA ALA A 130 -1.27 -0.19 15.74
C ALA A 130 -2.69 -0.35 16.36
N PRO A 131 -2.83 -0.14 17.65
CA PRO A 131 -1.83 0.30 18.63
C PRO A 131 -1.04 -0.86 19.27
N GLN A 132 -1.21 -2.12 18.84
CA GLN A 132 -0.51 -3.28 19.41
C GLN A 132 0.93 -3.44 18.88
N ALA A 133 1.22 -2.80 17.75
CA ALA A 133 2.52 -2.79 17.09
C ALA A 133 2.80 -1.39 16.52
N ASP A 134 4.02 -1.11 16.18
CA ASP A 134 4.44 0.16 15.56
C ASP A 134 4.78 0.00 14.07
N ILE A 135 5.28 1.06 13.47
CA ILE A 135 5.64 1.07 12.05
C ILE A 135 6.80 0.11 11.80
N GLU A 136 7.80 0.10 12.69
CA GLU A 136 8.97 -0.77 12.58
C GLU A 136 8.58 -2.24 12.65
N ASP A 137 7.59 -2.60 13.48
CA ASP A 137 7.03 -3.95 13.53
C ASP A 137 6.38 -4.35 12.20
N ALA A 138 5.62 -3.47 11.58
CA ALA A 138 4.98 -3.73 10.29
C ALA A 138 6.01 -3.85 9.15
N VAL A 139 7.07 -3.05 9.18
CA VAL A 139 8.20 -3.15 8.25
C VAL A 139 8.96 -4.46 8.44
N ALA A 140 9.20 -4.88 9.69
CA ALA A 140 9.83 -6.16 9.98
C ALA A 140 9.00 -7.35 9.47
N ASP A 141 7.67 -7.28 9.59
CA ASP A 141 6.75 -8.28 9.04
C ASP A 141 6.81 -8.33 7.50
N GLY A 142 6.90 -7.18 6.84
CA GLY A 142 7.13 -7.07 5.40
C GLY A 142 8.46 -7.70 4.97
N LEU A 143 9.52 -7.41 5.73
CA LEU A 143 10.85 -7.97 5.51
C LEU A 143 10.88 -9.50 5.71
N ASP A 144 10.12 -10.02 6.67
CA ASP A 144 9.96 -11.46 6.86
C ASP A 144 9.25 -12.10 5.65
N GLY A 145 8.25 -11.43 5.07
CA GLY A 145 7.63 -11.85 3.81
C GLY A 145 8.62 -11.89 2.65
N TYR A 146 9.45 -10.86 2.52
CA TYR A 146 10.49 -10.81 1.49
C TYR A 146 11.56 -11.92 1.69
N ARG A 147 12.02 -12.14 2.92
CA ARG A 147 12.94 -13.22 3.27
C ARG A 147 12.36 -14.59 2.98
N LEU A 148 11.07 -14.79 3.25
CA LEU A 148 10.39 -16.04 2.88
C LEU A 148 10.47 -16.29 1.38
N ALA A 149 10.16 -15.29 0.55
CA ALA A 149 10.25 -15.43 -0.91
C ALA A 149 11.67 -15.81 -1.35
N LEU A 150 12.70 -15.13 -0.84
CA LEU A 150 14.11 -15.47 -1.10
C LEU A 150 14.46 -16.90 -0.65
N SER A 151 14.00 -17.32 0.53
CA SER A 151 14.29 -18.65 1.10
C SER A 151 13.64 -19.79 0.31
N LEU A 152 12.54 -19.50 -0.40
CA LEU A 152 11.89 -20.44 -1.31
C LEU A 152 12.57 -20.51 -2.68
N GLY A 153 13.67 -19.78 -2.89
CA GLY A 153 14.48 -19.81 -4.11
C GLY A 153 14.02 -18.84 -5.20
N PHE A 154 13.09 -17.91 -4.92
CA PHE A 154 12.75 -16.88 -5.89
C PHE A 154 13.92 -15.90 -6.06
N SER A 155 14.26 -15.59 -7.31
CA SER A 155 15.29 -14.61 -7.63
C SER A 155 14.84 -13.21 -7.18
N PRO A 156 15.72 -12.39 -6.55
CA PRO A 156 15.39 -11.00 -6.20
C PRO A 156 14.88 -10.18 -7.41
N ASN A 157 15.41 -10.45 -8.61
CA ASN A 157 14.95 -9.82 -9.86
C ASN A 157 13.54 -10.26 -10.30
N ARG A 158 12.94 -11.22 -9.61
CA ARG A 158 11.58 -11.72 -9.82
C ARG A 158 10.67 -11.46 -8.63
N ILE A 159 11.10 -10.62 -7.67
CA ILE A 159 10.30 -10.24 -6.50
C ILE A 159 10.03 -8.75 -6.55
N VAL A 160 8.75 -8.36 -6.50
CA VAL A 160 8.28 -6.98 -6.42
C VAL A 160 7.62 -6.76 -5.06
N LEU A 161 7.91 -5.64 -4.41
CA LEU A 161 7.17 -5.20 -3.24
C LEU A 161 6.02 -4.30 -3.68
N ALA A 162 4.83 -4.52 -3.16
CA ALA A 162 3.67 -3.71 -3.50
C ALA A 162 2.82 -3.42 -2.28
N GLY A 163 2.14 -2.28 -2.28
CA GLY A 163 1.21 -1.94 -1.21
C GLY A 163 0.40 -0.70 -1.51
N ASP A 164 -0.68 -0.55 -0.78
CA ASP A 164 -1.59 0.57 -0.91
C ASP A 164 -1.69 1.37 0.40
N SER A 165 -1.86 2.69 0.32
CA SER A 165 -2.03 3.56 1.49
C SER A 165 -0.86 3.39 2.50
N ALA A 166 -1.15 3.03 3.76
CA ALA A 166 -0.13 2.67 4.76
C ALA A 166 0.73 1.49 4.31
N GLY A 167 0.17 0.52 3.59
CA GLY A 167 0.93 -0.59 3.00
C GLY A 167 1.93 -0.12 1.94
N GLY A 168 1.66 0.99 1.26
CA GLY A 168 2.61 1.64 0.36
C GLY A 168 3.84 2.19 1.10
N LEU A 169 3.65 2.77 2.29
CA LEU A 169 4.75 3.11 3.21
C LEU A 169 5.57 1.86 3.54
N PHE A 170 4.89 0.82 4.04
CA PHE A 170 5.58 -0.39 4.49
C PHE A 170 6.29 -1.12 3.35
N ALA A 171 5.78 -1.08 2.12
CA ALA A 171 6.46 -1.65 0.96
C ALA A 171 7.77 -0.90 0.64
N ALA A 172 7.75 0.44 0.67
CA ALA A 172 8.95 1.25 0.46
C ALA A 172 9.97 1.04 1.59
N ASP A 173 9.53 1.06 2.86
CA ASP A 173 10.40 0.85 4.01
C ASP A 173 10.94 -0.59 4.09
N THR A 174 10.17 -1.59 3.63
CA THR A 174 10.67 -2.97 3.49
C THR A 174 11.82 -3.06 2.48
N ALA A 175 11.75 -2.32 1.35
CA ALA A 175 12.84 -2.27 0.38
C ALA A 175 14.10 -1.65 0.99
N LEU A 176 13.95 -0.56 1.76
CA LEU A 176 15.03 0.06 2.52
C LEU A 176 15.64 -0.90 3.54
N ALA A 177 14.79 -1.54 4.34
CA ALA A 177 15.22 -2.49 5.36
C ALA A 177 15.94 -3.71 4.76
N ALA A 178 15.51 -4.20 3.59
CA ALA A 178 16.18 -5.28 2.87
C ALA A 178 17.59 -4.85 2.43
N ARG A 179 17.72 -3.67 1.80
CA ARG A 179 19.02 -3.11 1.40
C ARG A 179 19.96 -2.93 2.60
N ASP A 180 19.46 -2.31 3.67
CA ASP A 180 20.25 -1.98 4.86
C ASP A 180 20.65 -3.23 5.64
N ALA A 181 19.88 -4.32 5.53
CA ALA A 181 20.24 -5.65 6.02
C ALA A 181 21.23 -6.42 5.10
N GLY A 182 21.69 -5.81 4.01
CA GLY A 182 22.57 -6.46 3.04
C GLY A 182 21.91 -7.58 2.23
N LEU A 183 20.57 -7.61 2.19
CA LEU A 183 19.84 -8.53 1.30
C LEU A 183 19.83 -8.00 -0.13
N PRO A 184 19.69 -8.86 -1.13
CA PRO A 184 19.44 -8.41 -2.49
C PRO A 184 18.24 -7.45 -2.54
N VAL A 185 18.32 -6.44 -3.40
CA VAL A 185 17.22 -5.48 -3.59
C VAL A 185 16.14 -6.11 -4.48
N PRO A 186 14.83 -5.92 -4.16
CA PRO A 186 13.76 -6.41 -5.03
C PRO A 186 13.74 -5.71 -6.39
N ALA A 187 13.19 -6.38 -7.39
CA ALA A 187 13.12 -5.92 -8.79
C ALA A 187 12.46 -4.54 -8.96
N GLY A 188 11.49 -4.22 -8.10
CA GLY A 188 10.81 -2.93 -8.14
C GLY A 188 9.74 -2.81 -7.05
N GLN A 189 9.15 -1.62 -6.96
CA GLN A 189 8.12 -1.29 -5.98
C GLN A 189 6.88 -0.70 -6.66
N VAL A 190 5.69 -1.14 -6.22
CA VAL A 190 4.39 -0.62 -6.68
C VAL A 190 3.63 -0.03 -5.51
N LEU A 191 3.46 1.27 -5.50
CA LEU A 191 2.84 2.01 -4.41
C LEU A 191 1.53 2.65 -4.88
N LEU A 192 0.41 2.26 -4.26
CA LEU A 192 -0.92 2.72 -4.64
C LEU A 192 -1.45 3.69 -3.58
N SER A 193 -1.71 4.94 -3.97
CA SER A 193 -2.14 6.00 -3.02
C SER A 193 -1.29 6.03 -1.74
N PRO A 194 0.06 6.04 -1.84
CA PRO A 194 0.93 5.72 -0.71
C PRO A 194 0.95 6.81 0.36
N LEU A 195 0.89 6.39 1.63
CA LEU A 195 1.07 7.26 2.78
C LEU A 195 2.57 7.33 3.12
N THR A 196 3.34 8.18 2.47
CA THR A 196 4.80 8.17 2.56
C THR A 196 5.39 9.32 3.37
N SER A 197 4.58 10.23 3.89
CA SER A 197 5.05 11.34 4.70
C SER A 197 4.22 11.52 5.98
N SER A 198 4.87 11.82 7.09
CA SER A 198 4.22 12.30 8.32
C SER A 198 3.89 13.80 8.30
N ASP A 199 4.35 14.52 7.27
CA ASP A 199 4.11 15.96 7.11
C ASP A 199 2.64 16.25 6.81
N MET A 200 1.93 16.78 7.79
CA MET A 200 0.53 17.18 7.63
C MET A 200 0.36 18.41 6.74
N ASP A 201 1.38 19.25 6.57
CA ASP A 201 1.33 20.41 5.69
C ASP A 201 1.32 20.00 4.21
N LEU A 202 1.99 18.91 3.85
CA LEU A 202 1.88 18.31 2.49
C LEU A 202 0.43 17.97 2.18
N LYS A 203 -0.25 17.30 3.11
CA LYS A 203 -1.65 16.88 2.97
C LYS A 203 -2.60 18.08 2.95
N TYR A 204 -2.33 19.06 3.78
CA TYR A 204 -3.13 20.29 3.82
C TYR A 204 -3.00 21.08 2.50
N ARG A 205 -1.79 21.20 1.95
CA ARG A 205 -1.56 21.83 0.64
C ARG A 205 -2.29 21.10 -0.49
N ALA A 206 -2.26 19.76 -0.51
CA ALA A 206 -3.02 19.00 -1.49
C ALA A 206 -4.53 19.32 -1.45
N LEU A 207 -5.09 19.56 -0.26
CA LEU A 207 -6.49 19.93 -0.07
C LEU A 207 -6.83 21.37 -0.48
N GLN A 208 -5.85 22.27 -0.63
CA GLN A 208 -6.08 23.61 -1.18
C GLN A 208 -6.31 23.59 -2.68
N GLU A 209 -5.71 22.64 -3.39
CA GLU A 209 -5.78 22.52 -4.84
C GLU A 209 -6.81 21.46 -5.28
N HIS A 210 -6.97 20.42 -4.46
CA HIS A 210 -7.82 19.27 -4.71
C HIS A 210 -8.68 18.96 -3.49
N ARG A 211 -9.74 18.18 -3.69
CA ARG A 211 -10.55 17.70 -2.56
C ARG A 211 -10.26 16.24 -2.28
N ASP A 212 -10.27 15.85 -1.03
CA ASP A 212 -10.36 14.44 -0.66
C ASP A 212 -11.83 14.04 -0.52
N VAL A 213 -12.25 13.01 -1.26
CA VAL A 213 -13.64 12.53 -1.21
C VAL A 213 -13.85 11.45 -0.15
N MET A 214 -12.77 10.88 0.41
CA MET A 214 -12.83 9.80 1.39
C MET A 214 -12.49 10.27 2.79
N PHE A 215 -11.35 10.91 2.98
CA PHE A 215 -10.86 11.26 4.31
C PHE A 215 -11.04 12.74 4.65
N PRO A 216 -11.72 13.07 5.77
CA PRO A 216 -11.52 14.36 6.41
C PRO A 216 -10.06 14.50 6.87
N PHE A 217 -9.48 15.68 6.73
CA PHE A 217 -8.11 15.96 7.20
C PHE A 217 -7.90 15.57 8.67
N MET A 218 -8.87 15.89 9.53
CA MET A 218 -8.82 15.54 10.95
C MET A 218 -8.79 14.04 11.21
N THR A 219 -9.32 13.21 10.30
CA THR A 219 -9.24 11.76 10.42
C THR A 219 -7.80 11.28 10.30
N VAL A 220 -7.09 11.73 9.26
CA VAL A 220 -5.69 11.35 9.04
C VAL A 220 -4.82 11.87 10.17
N LYS A 221 -5.03 13.14 10.56
CA LYS A 221 -4.32 13.73 11.70
C LYS A 221 -4.57 12.94 13.01
N PHE A 222 -5.81 12.57 13.29
CA PHE A 222 -6.17 11.77 14.48
C PHE A 222 -5.50 10.41 14.48
N ILE A 223 -5.49 9.71 13.34
CA ILE A 223 -4.82 8.41 13.21
C ILE A 223 -3.33 8.56 13.54
N TYR A 224 -2.66 9.54 12.95
CA TYR A 224 -1.25 9.80 13.25
C TYR A 224 -1.01 10.15 14.72
N ASP A 225 -1.79 11.11 15.25
CA ASP A 225 -1.58 11.62 16.59
C ASP A 225 -1.80 10.57 17.69
N VAL A 226 -2.69 9.61 17.43
CA VAL A 226 -3.12 8.64 18.45
C VAL A 226 -2.46 7.28 18.26
N PHE A 227 -2.33 6.81 17.03
CA PHE A 227 -1.95 5.42 16.75
C PHE A 227 -0.52 5.28 16.21
N ALA A 228 0.09 6.34 15.69
CA ALA A 228 1.52 6.31 15.36
C ALA A 228 2.41 6.56 16.59
N THR A 229 1.89 6.44 17.81
CA THR A 229 2.66 6.55 19.05
C THR A 229 2.68 5.22 19.77
N VAL A 230 3.86 4.71 20.07
CA VAL A 230 4.09 3.56 20.92
C VAL A 230 4.66 4.04 22.26
N ASN A 231 4.13 3.55 23.39
CA ASN A 231 4.57 3.90 24.74
C ASN A 231 4.63 5.41 25.05
N GLY A 232 3.72 6.21 24.43
CA GLY A 232 3.62 7.66 24.67
C GLY A 232 4.73 8.50 24.04
N THR A 233 5.67 7.90 23.37
CA THR A 233 6.61 8.59 22.48
C THR A 233 6.12 8.45 21.05
N ARG A 234 6.06 9.56 20.30
CA ARG A 234 5.97 9.47 18.85
C ARG A 234 7.30 8.88 18.38
N PRO A 235 7.34 7.67 17.82
CA PRO A 235 8.45 7.37 16.96
C PRO A 235 8.41 8.45 15.89
N THR A 236 9.53 9.08 15.60
CA THR A 236 9.70 9.77 14.32
C THR A 236 10.10 8.66 13.37
N PRO A 237 9.15 7.95 12.71
CA PRO A 237 9.54 6.97 11.72
C PRO A 237 10.30 7.75 10.67
N VAL A 238 11.43 7.23 10.24
CA VAL A 238 12.09 7.73 9.04
C VAL A 238 11.14 7.39 7.92
N MET A 239 10.38 8.38 7.47
CA MET A 239 9.49 8.22 6.33
C MET A 239 10.35 8.06 5.07
N PRO A 240 9.93 7.29 4.07
CA PRO A 240 10.73 7.07 2.86
C PRO A 240 11.32 8.34 2.24
N PRO A 241 10.62 9.50 2.17
CA PRO A 241 11.20 10.72 1.63
C PRO A 241 12.35 11.32 2.45
N GLU A 242 12.54 10.92 3.70
CA GLU A 242 13.58 11.41 4.59
C GLU A 242 14.77 10.43 4.67
N ALA A 243 14.60 9.20 4.14
CA ALA A 243 15.63 8.17 4.12
C ALA A 243 16.64 8.37 2.98
N ASP A 244 17.77 7.68 3.08
CA ASP A 244 18.67 7.49 1.93
C ASP A 244 18.04 6.47 0.97
N LEU A 245 17.65 6.92 -0.23
CA LEU A 245 16.96 6.10 -1.21
C LEU A 245 17.90 5.50 -2.27
N HIS A 246 19.21 5.76 -2.22
CA HIS A 246 20.16 5.22 -3.19
C HIS A 246 20.17 3.69 -3.21
N GLY A 247 20.37 3.13 -4.41
CA GLY A 247 20.51 1.68 -4.60
C GLY A 247 19.21 0.88 -4.54
N LEU A 248 18.05 1.53 -4.45
CA LEU A 248 16.76 0.87 -4.59
C LEU A 248 16.42 0.59 -6.05
N GLY A 249 15.58 -0.42 -6.29
CA GLY A 249 14.99 -0.69 -7.60
C GLY A 249 13.93 0.36 -7.99
N PRO A 250 13.42 0.29 -9.23
CA PRO A 250 12.46 1.26 -9.77
C PRO A 250 11.12 1.28 -9.02
N PHE A 251 10.45 2.43 -9.03
CA PHE A 251 9.15 2.65 -8.39
C PHE A 251 8.05 3.02 -9.38
N LEU A 252 6.88 2.42 -9.22
CA LEU A 252 5.61 2.91 -9.76
C LEU A 252 4.76 3.47 -8.62
N LEU A 253 4.35 4.74 -8.73
CA LEU A 253 3.41 5.38 -7.81
C LEU A 253 2.13 5.71 -8.56
N GLN A 254 1.00 5.18 -8.12
CA GLN A 254 -0.33 5.53 -8.65
C GLN A 254 -1.13 6.30 -7.60
N VAL A 255 -1.69 7.44 -7.97
CA VAL A 255 -2.41 8.32 -7.05
C VAL A 255 -3.56 9.03 -7.78
N GLY A 256 -4.65 9.30 -7.05
CA GLY A 256 -5.79 10.04 -7.57
C GLY A 256 -5.70 11.54 -7.30
N THR A 257 -6.40 12.36 -8.11
CA THR A 257 -6.52 13.80 -7.81
C THR A 257 -7.57 14.10 -6.74
N HIS A 258 -8.38 13.13 -6.32
CA HIS A 258 -9.38 13.30 -5.26
C HIS A 258 -8.95 12.65 -3.93
N GLU A 259 -7.67 12.74 -3.62
CA GLU A 259 -7.09 12.30 -2.34
C GLU A 259 -5.98 13.24 -1.85
N MET A 260 -5.83 13.36 -0.54
CA MET A 260 -4.82 14.24 0.08
C MET A 260 -3.39 13.68 0.01
N LEU A 261 -3.22 12.40 -0.36
CA LEU A 261 -1.90 11.77 -0.47
C LEU A 261 -1.23 12.04 -1.83
N LEU A 262 -1.84 12.85 -2.70
CA LEU A 262 -1.26 13.23 -3.99
C LEU A 262 0.16 13.83 -3.81
N ASN A 263 0.32 14.75 -2.86
CA ASN A 263 1.61 15.39 -2.61
C ASN A 263 2.63 14.47 -1.93
N ASP A 264 2.18 13.44 -1.21
CA ASP A 264 3.05 12.40 -0.67
C ASP A 264 3.75 11.63 -1.80
N ALA A 265 2.98 11.26 -2.83
CA ALA A 265 3.53 10.56 -4.00
C ALA A 265 4.56 11.41 -4.77
N PHE A 266 4.29 12.70 -4.96
CA PHE A 266 5.25 13.60 -5.60
C PHE A 266 6.51 13.81 -4.76
N ALA A 267 6.36 14.03 -3.45
CA ALA A 267 7.50 14.23 -2.56
C ALA A 267 8.44 13.00 -2.53
N LEU A 268 7.88 11.78 -2.53
CA LEU A 268 8.69 10.57 -2.64
C LEU A 268 9.36 10.48 -4.01
N ALA A 269 8.63 10.72 -5.10
CA ALA A 269 9.17 10.64 -6.46
C ALA A 269 10.33 11.62 -6.68
N ASP A 270 10.22 12.85 -6.17
CA ASP A 270 11.29 13.86 -6.25
C ASP A 270 12.54 13.37 -5.52
N LYS A 271 12.40 12.74 -4.35
CA LYS A 271 13.51 12.18 -3.59
C LYS A 271 14.14 10.96 -4.26
N LEU A 272 13.32 10.06 -4.83
CA LEU A 272 13.80 8.94 -5.62
C LEU A 272 14.63 9.42 -6.81
N GLN A 273 14.11 10.40 -7.55
CA GLN A 273 14.83 10.99 -8.68
C GLN A 273 16.16 11.63 -8.24
N ALA A 274 16.17 12.36 -7.14
CA ALA A 274 17.39 12.96 -6.59
C ALA A 274 18.43 11.90 -6.17
N ALA A 275 17.98 10.71 -5.76
CA ALA A 275 18.81 9.55 -5.45
C ALA A 275 19.18 8.70 -6.68
N GLY A 276 18.83 9.12 -7.90
CA GLY A 276 19.09 8.36 -9.12
C GLY A 276 18.26 7.10 -9.28
N VAL A 277 17.16 6.96 -8.52
CA VAL A 277 16.24 5.82 -8.58
C VAL A 277 15.11 6.11 -9.56
N PRO A 278 14.87 5.27 -10.59
CA PRO A 278 13.78 5.48 -11.53
C PRO A 278 12.42 5.45 -10.82
N ALA A 279 11.60 6.48 -11.07
CA ALA A 279 10.26 6.58 -10.48
C ALA A 279 9.25 7.10 -11.50
N TRP A 280 8.10 6.43 -11.61
CA TRP A 280 6.98 6.82 -12.45
C TRP A 280 5.78 7.17 -11.58
N VAL A 281 5.34 8.42 -11.64
CA VAL A 281 4.09 8.86 -11.00
C VAL A 281 2.98 8.87 -12.03
N GLN A 282 1.93 8.12 -11.77
CA GLN A 282 0.70 8.07 -12.56
C GLN A 282 -0.43 8.73 -11.78
N VAL A 283 -0.90 9.87 -12.28
CA VAL A 283 -1.96 10.67 -11.66
C VAL A 283 -3.26 10.42 -12.39
N TRP A 284 -4.29 9.99 -11.65
CA TRP A 284 -5.60 9.60 -12.19
C TRP A 284 -6.65 10.66 -11.88
N ASP A 285 -7.25 11.24 -12.93
CA ASP A 285 -8.24 12.31 -12.77
C ASP A 285 -9.44 11.86 -11.94
N ARG A 286 -9.77 12.65 -10.92
CA ARG A 286 -10.88 12.42 -9.98
C ARG A 286 -10.95 11.03 -9.35
N ALA A 287 -9.89 10.26 -9.44
CA ALA A 287 -9.80 9.01 -8.72
C ALA A 287 -9.67 9.28 -7.22
N MET A 288 -10.39 8.48 -6.44
CA MET A 288 -10.35 8.51 -4.98
C MET A 288 -9.20 7.66 -4.45
N HIS A 289 -8.91 7.79 -3.18
CA HIS A 289 -7.95 6.95 -2.48
C HIS A 289 -8.22 5.45 -2.71
N MET A 290 -7.18 4.72 -3.10
CA MET A 290 -7.20 3.27 -3.38
C MET A 290 -8.26 2.87 -4.43
N PHE A 291 -8.50 3.70 -5.45
CA PHE A 291 -9.52 3.43 -6.48
C PHE A 291 -9.31 2.10 -7.22
N GLN A 292 -8.09 1.59 -7.25
CA GLN A 292 -7.74 0.32 -7.90
C GLN A 292 -8.53 -0.87 -7.34
N LEU A 293 -8.91 -0.83 -6.05
CA LEU A 293 -9.73 -1.86 -5.41
C LEU A 293 -11.13 -1.98 -6.01
N SER A 294 -11.58 -0.95 -6.74
CA SER A 294 -12.88 -0.92 -7.41
C SER A 294 -12.90 -1.55 -8.82
N PHE A 295 -11.87 -2.30 -9.19
CA PHE A 295 -11.67 -2.85 -10.54
C PHE A 295 -12.87 -3.64 -11.09
N ASP A 296 -13.67 -4.26 -10.25
CA ASP A 296 -14.86 -5.01 -10.68
C ASP A 296 -15.84 -4.15 -11.49
N ILE A 297 -16.00 -2.89 -11.09
CA ILE A 297 -17.00 -1.96 -11.65
C ILE A 297 -16.40 -0.71 -12.26
N ASN A 298 -15.10 -0.44 -12.05
CA ASN A 298 -14.44 0.79 -12.46
C ASN A 298 -13.44 0.52 -13.61
N PRO A 299 -13.67 1.03 -14.82
CA PRO A 299 -12.75 0.84 -15.94
C PRO A 299 -11.38 1.52 -15.71
N ASP A 300 -11.33 2.66 -15.00
CA ASP A 300 -10.07 3.33 -14.71
C ASP A 300 -9.22 2.48 -13.76
N ALA A 301 -9.85 1.81 -12.80
CA ALA A 301 -9.17 0.87 -11.92
C ALA A 301 -8.62 -0.36 -12.67
N ARG A 302 -9.35 -0.87 -13.67
CA ARG A 302 -8.85 -1.94 -14.55
C ARG A 302 -7.63 -1.50 -15.34
N ARG A 303 -7.70 -0.31 -15.93
CA ARG A 303 -6.57 0.29 -16.65
C ARG A 303 -5.36 0.52 -15.73
N ALA A 304 -5.60 0.96 -14.50
CA ALA A 304 -4.53 1.11 -13.51
C ALA A 304 -3.83 -0.22 -13.20
N VAL A 305 -4.58 -1.33 -13.15
CA VAL A 305 -4.00 -2.69 -12.99
C VAL A 305 -3.21 -3.10 -14.24
N GLU A 306 -3.64 -2.73 -15.45
CA GLU A 306 -2.87 -2.96 -16.68
C GLU A 306 -1.53 -2.22 -16.66
N GLU A 307 -1.52 -0.97 -16.19
CA GLU A 307 -0.29 -0.18 -16.00
C GLU A 307 0.65 -0.80 -14.95
N ILE A 308 0.10 -1.34 -13.85
CA ILE A 308 0.87 -2.10 -12.85
C ILE A 308 1.50 -3.32 -13.51
N THR A 309 0.73 -4.05 -14.31
CA THR A 309 1.22 -5.24 -15.03
C THR A 309 2.37 -4.89 -15.97
N ALA A 310 2.23 -3.82 -16.75
CA ALA A 310 3.27 -3.34 -17.66
C ALA A 310 4.55 -2.92 -16.91
N PHE A 311 4.41 -2.21 -15.78
CA PHE A 311 5.54 -1.84 -14.95
C PHE A 311 6.27 -3.06 -14.39
N ILE A 312 5.54 -4.03 -13.83
CA ILE A 312 6.13 -5.24 -13.26
C ILE A 312 6.87 -6.04 -14.35
N ALA A 313 6.28 -6.17 -15.53
CA ALA A 313 6.94 -6.83 -16.66
C ALA A 313 8.25 -6.11 -17.05
N HIS A 314 8.26 -4.77 -17.05
CA HIS A 314 9.45 -3.98 -17.31
C HIS A 314 10.52 -4.13 -16.21
N ALA A 315 10.13 -4.04 -14.95
CA ALA A 315 11.04 -4.11 -13.80
C ALA A 315 11.66 -5.50 -13.61
N THR A 316 10.99 -6.55 -14.09
CA THR A 316 11.42 -7.95 -13.98
C THR A 316 11.90 -8.56 -15.30
N ALA A 317 12.01 -7.75 -16.36
CA ALA A 317 12.66 -8.19 -17.60
C ALA A 317 14.11 -8.57 -17.29
N GLU A 318 14.56 -9.68 -17.86
CA GLU A 318 15.98 -10.04 -17.81
C GLU A 318 16.79 -8.89 -18.42
N VAL A 319 17.74 -8.38 -17.66
CA VAL A 319 18.78 -7.51 -18.25
C VAL A 319 19.59 -8.43 -19.15
N GLU A 320 19.40 -8.35 -20.45
CA GLU A 320 20.34 -8.97 -21.38
C GLU A 320 21.73 -8.43 -21.02
N ASP A 321 22.60 -9.31 -20.56
CA ASP A 321 23.99 -8.99 -20.25
C ASP A 321 24.63 -8.33 -21.48
N GLU A 322 24.85 -7.02 -21.47
CA GLU A 322 25.75 -6.33 -22.40
C GLU A 322 27.22 -6.75 -22.21
N ALA A 323 27.48 -7.89 -21.63
CA ALA A 323 28.81 -8.43 -21.33
C ALA A 323 29.33 -9.39 -22.43
N THR A 324 28.79 -9.31 -23.66
CA THR A 324 29.38 -10.03 -24.83
C THR A 324 29.42 -9.11 -26.06
N ALA A 325 30.20 -8.05 -25.97
CA ALA A 325 30.70 -7.33 -27.15
C ALA A 325 32.16 -6.90 -26.95
#